data_5d91e9cb00b79bff97bf5de6634194fd
#
_entry.id   5d91e9cb00b79bff97bf5de6634194fd
#
_cell.length_a   1.000
_cell.length_b   1.000
_cell.length_c   1.000
_cell.angle_alpha   90.00
_cell.angle_beta   90.00
_cell.angle_gamma   90.00
#
_symmetry.space_group_name_H-M   'P 1'
#
loop_
_entity.id
_entity.type
_entity.pdbx_description
1 polymer ?
#
loop_
_entity_poly.entity_id
_entity_poly.type
_entity_poly.pdbx_seq_one_letter_code
_entity_poly.pdbx_strand_id
1 'polypeptide(L)'
;LIKATVLGVMAQRLVRTLCNRCAQSSDVDSEDIAALLGYEAPADREMHYRSEVGCEQCRDTGFHGRAGIYELLTLSPKIKALIDEQTDIDAIRLVAEAEGMQRLAQSGATKVMDGQTTMAEVLRVVPSVTSKGSGD
;
A
#
# COMPACT_ATOMS: atom_id res chain seq x y z
N LEU A 1 -28.29 3.94 9.66
CA LEU A 1 -28.51 2.59 10.03
C LEU A 1 -27.35 1.70 9.69
N ILE A 2 -26.79 1.83 8.48
CA ILE A 2 -25.62 1.05 8.15
C ILE A 2 -24.50 1.33 9.14
N LYS A 3 -24.28 2.60 9.47
CA LYS A 3 -23.19 2.93 10.37
C LYS A 3 -23.41 2.43 11.77
N ALA A 4 -24.63 2.11 12.16
CA ALA A 4 -24.91 1.58 13.48
C ALA A 4 -24.46 0.12 13.60
N THR A 5 -24.35 -0.58 12.46
CA THR A 5 -23.99 -1.98 12.47
C THR A 5 -22.62 -2.26 11.88
N VAL A 6 -22.02 -1.30 11.16
CA VAL A 6 -20.73 -1.51 10.53
C VAL A 6 -19.64 -0.96 11.44
N LEU A 7 -18.64 -1.79 11.76
CA LEU A 7 -17.53 -1.39 12.62
C LEU A 7 -16.33 -0.94 11.81
N GLY A 8 -16.23 -1.32 10.57
CA GLY A 8 -15.13 -0.93 9.71
C GLY A 8 -15.35 -1.37 8.28
N VAL A 9 -14.52 -0.84 7.40
CA VAL A 9 -14.55 -1.17 5.98
C VAL A 9 -13.12 -1.47 5.57
N MET A 10 -12.91 -2.57 4.84
CA MET A 10 -11.58 -2.97 4.43
C MET A 10 -11.52 -3.09 2.92
N ALA A 11 -10.45 -2.56 2.34
CA ALA A 11 -10.12 -2.81 0.94
C ALA A 11 -8.89 -3.70 0.89
N GLN A 12 -8.83 -4.57 -0.09
CA GLN A 12 -7.72 -5.50 -0.25
C GLN A 12 -7.38 -5.61 -1.72
N ARG A 13 -6.08 -5.72 -2.00
CA ARG A 13 -5.59 -6.05 -3.33
C ARG A 13 -4.51 -7.10 -3.19
N LEU A 14 -4.31 -7.89 -4.23
CA LEU A 14 -3.27 -8.91 -4.23
C LEU A 14 -2.13 -8.47 -5.12
N VAL A 15 -0.92 -8.66 -4.62
CA VAL A 15 0.29 -8.43 -5.41
C VAL A 15 1.04 -9.75 -5.48
N ARG A 16 1.75 -9.99 -6.58
CA ARG A 16 2.57 -11.17 -6.69
C ARG A 16 3.80 -11.01 -5.81
N THR A 17 4.20 -12.08 -5.16
CA THR A 17 5.40 -12.05 -4.32
C THR A 17 6.59 -12.56 -5.11
N LEU A 18 7.76 -11.99 -4.80
CA LEU A 18 8.98 -12.35 -5.50
C LEU A 18 9.38 -13.80 -5.18
N CYS A 19 9.92 -14.46 -6.19
CA CYS A 19 10.44 -15.80 -6.02
C CYS A 19 11.69 -15.74 -5.16
N ASN A 20 11.65 -16.37 -3.99
CA ASN A 20 12.79 -16.29 -3.08
C ASN A 20 14.03 -16.98 -3.64
N ARG A 21 13.86 -17.85 -4.61
CA ARG A 21 15.00 -18.56 -5.16
C ARG A 21 15.84 -17.70 -6.08
N CYS A 22 15.21 -16.82 -6.86
CA CYS A 22 15.95 -16.07 -7.86
C CYS A 22 15.95 -14.56 -7.61
N ALA A 23 15.14 -14.05 -6.72
CA ALA A 23 15.08 -12.61 -6.51
C ALA A 23 16.45 -12.09 -6.07
N GLN A 24 16.83 -10.92 -6.57
CA GLN A 24 18.13 -10.34 -6.29
C GLN A 24 17.97 -8.98 -5.66
N SER A 25 18.95 -8.61 -4.84
CA SER A 25 18.98 -7.28 -4.23
C SER A 25 18.90 -6.21 -5.31
N SER A 26 18.20 -5.15 -4.99
CA SER A 26 17.93 -4.11 -5.95
C SER A 26 17.82 -2.79 -5.21
N ASP A 27 17.65 -1.71 -5.95
CA ASP A 27 17.45 -0.41 -5.37
C ASP A 27 16.12 0.15 -5.89
N VAL A 28 15.49 0.98 -5.06
CA VAL A 28 14.30 1.70 -5.43
C VAL A 28 14.55 3.16 -5.11
N ASP A 29 14.14 4.05 -6.00
CA ASP A 29 14.31 5.47 -5.79
C ASP A 29 13.54 5.86 -4.53
N SER A 30 14.21 6.58 -3.63
CA SER A 30 13.57 6.98 -2.39
C SER A 30 12.35 7.86 -2.63
N GLU A 31 12.33 8.60 -3.73
CA GLU A 31 11.15 9.41 -4.04
C GLU A 31 9.95 8.56 -4.41
N ASP A 32 10.18 7.43 -5.05
CA ASP A 32 9.08 6.53 -5.41
C ASP A 32 8.46 5.90 -4.16
N ILE A 33 9.29 5.49 -3.23
CA ILE A 33 8.79 4.93 -1.98
C ILE A 33 8.07 6.01 -1.17
N ALA A 34 8.63 7.22 -1.13
CA ALA A 34 7.97 8.30 -0.41
C ALA A 34 6.60 8.63 -1.00
N ALA A 35 6.47 8.53 -2.32
CA ALA A 35 5.17 8.76 -2.97
C ALA A 35 4.14 7.75 -2.50
N LEU A 36 4.52 6.48 -2.35
CA LEU A 36 3.59 5.47 -1.85
C LEU A 36 3.28 5.66 -0.38
N LEU A 37 4.29 6.01 0.42
CA LEU A 37 4.08 6.18 1.84
C LEU A 37 3.33 7.47 2.18
N GLY A 38 3.53 8.51 1.40
CA GLY A 38 3.00 9.83 1.70
C GLY A 38 3.91 10.63 2.62
N TYR A 39 5.08 10.12 2.92
CA TYR A 39 6.10 10.79 3.73
C TYR A 39 7.42 10.11 3.47
N GLU A 40 8.52 10.76 3.87
CA GLU A 40 9.83 10.15 3.68
C GLU A 40 10.02 9.00 4.64
N ALA A 41 10.55 7.89 4.13
CA ALA A 41 10.84 6.75 4.99
C ALA A 41 11.89 7.15 6.02
N PRO A 42 11.79 6.62 7.25
CA PRO A 42 12.80 6.94 8.27
C PRO A 42 14.21 6.56 7.79
N ALA A 43 15.17 7.42 8.08
CA ALA A 43 16.54 7.21 7.61
C ALA A 43 17.17 5.94 8.18
N ASP A 44 16.72 5.53 9.37
CA ASP A 44 17.28 4.36 10.01
C ASP A 44 16.54 3.06 9.67
N ARG A 45 15.54 3.11 8.82
CA ARG A 45 14.84 1.90 8.44
C ARG A 45 15.67 1.13 7.43
N GLU A 46 15.88 -0.13 7.72
CA GLU A 46 16.60 -0.98 6.80
C GLU A 46 15.70 -1.35 5.63
N MET A 47 16.22 -1.22 4.44
CA MET A 47 15.49 -1.56 3.23
C MET A 47 16.05 -2.83 2.64
N HIS A 48 15.16 -3.69 2.18
CA HIS A 48 15.55 -4.98 1.61
C HIS A 48 14.96 -5.13 0.22
N TYR A 49 15.12 -4.09 -0.61
CA TYR A 49 14.56 -4.11 -1.96
C TYR A 49 15.12 -5.26 -2.78
N ARG A 50 14.26 -5.89 -3.54
CA ARG A 50 14.65 -6.97 -4.43
C ARG A 50 13.90 -6.82 -5.74
N SER A 51 14.42 -7.45 -6.78
CA SER A 51 13.77 -7.45 -8.08
C SER A 51 13.67 -8.87 -8.59
N GLU A 52 12.72 -9.06 -9.52
CA GLU A 52 12.51 -10.36 -10.13
C GLU A 52 13.60 -10.67 -11.14
N VAL A 53 13.91 -11.93 -11.29
CA VAL A 53 14.89 -12.39 -12.26
C VAL A 53 14.30 -13.43 -13.17
N GLY A 54 13.82 -14.52 -12.59
CA GLY A 54 13.30 -15.65 -13.34
C GLY A 54 14.19 -16.86 -13.14
N CYS A 55 13.58 -17.98 -12.84
CA CYS A 55 14.28 -19.25 -12.69
C CYS A 55 13.30 -20.38 -12.99
N GLU A 56 13.82 -21.59 -13.00
CA GLU A 56 13.00 -22.75 -13.29
C GLU A 56 11.86 -22.91 -12.29
N GLN A 57 12.14 -22.61 -11.03
CA GLN A 57 11.15 -22.80 -9.97
C GLN A 57 9.95 -21.88 -10.12
N CYS A 58 10.14 -20.67 -10.61
CA CYS A 58 9.06 -19.71 -10.79
C CYS A 58 8.60 -19.65 -12.25
N ARG A 59 9.05 -20.58 -13.08
CA ARG A 59 8.73 -20.64 -14.50
C ARG A 59 9.15 -19.37 -15.22
N ASP A 60 10.30 -18.85 -14.82
CA ASP A 60 10.91 -17.66 -15.42
C ASP A 60 10.10 -16.38 -15.25
N THR A 61 9.12 -16.37 -14.35
CA THR A 61 8.35 -15.15 -14.11
C THR A 61 9.03 -14.23 -13.09
N GLY A 62 9.82 -14.79 -12.21
CA GLY A 62 10.41 -14.04 -11.11
C GLY A 62 9.48 -13.91 -9.91
N PHE A 63 8.28 -14.46 -9.98
CA PHE A 63 7.30 -14.35 -8.91
C PHE A 63 6.77 -15.73 -8.53
N HIS A 64 6.43 -15.86 -7.24
CA HIS A 64 5.87 -17.12 -6.74
C HIS A 64 4.96 -16.76 -5.57
N GLY A 65 3.68 -17.04 -5.70
CA GLY A 65 2.72 -16.73 -4.66
C GLY A 65 2.21 -15.31 -4.73
N ARG A 66 1.34 -14.97 -3.81
CA ARG A 66 0.72 -13.66 -3.73
C ARG A 66 0.57 -13.25 -2.29
N ALA A 67 0.51 -11.95 -2.05
CA ALA A 67 0.27 -11.40 -0.72
C ALA A 67 -0.76 -10.30 -0.82
N GLY A 68 -1.48 -10.09 0.26
CA GLY A 68 -2.48 -9.04 0.30
C GLY A 68 -1.91 -7.73 0.80
N ILE A 69 -2.38 -6.63 0.24
CA ILE A 69 -2.17 -5.33 0.82
C ILE A 69 -3.54 -4.79 1.19
N TYR A 70 -3.60 -4.01 2.26
CA TYR A 70 -4.88 -3.70 2.90
C TYR A 70 -5.01 -2.23 3.26
N GLU A 71 -6.25 -1.78 3.27
CA GLU A 71 -6.60 -0.47 3.80
C GLU A 71 -7.83 -0.70 4.68
N LEU A 72 -7.76 -0.34 5.95
CA LEU A 72 -8.86 -0.58 6.88
C LEU A 72 -9.33 0.75 7.45
N LEU A 73 -10.58 1.06 7.23
CA LEU A 73 -11.22 2.22 7.82
C LEU A 73 -12.04 1.75 9.02
N THR A 74 -11.65 2.16 10.21
CA THR A 74 -12.41 1.85 11.42
C THR A 74 -13.42 2.98 11.64
N LEU A 75 -14.67 2.61 11.87
CA LEU A 75 -15.71 3.63 12.05
C LEU A 75 -15.72 4.11 13.49
N SER A 76 -14.80 5.00 13.81
CA SER A 76 -14.74 5.65 15.12
C SER A 76 -15.94 6.59 15.27
N PRO A 77 -16.26 7.01 16.49
CA PRO A 77 -17.34 7.99 16.68
C PRO A 77 -17.14 9.25 15.84
N LYS A 78 -15.91 9.71 15.70
CA LYS A 78 -15.62 10.90 14.90
C LYS A 78 -15.93 10.67 13.43
N ILE A 79 -15.54 9.50 12.90
CA ILE A 79 -15.83 9.15 11.52
C ILE A 79 -17.34 9.02 11.31
N LYS A 80 -18.02 8.40 12.27
CA LYS A 80 -19.47 8.26 12.16
C LYS A 80 -20.16 9.61 12.11
N ALA A 81 -19.68 10.57 12.90
CA ALA A 81 -20.26 11.90 12.89
C ALA A 81 -20.07 12.57 11.54
N LEU A 82 -18.93 12.38 10.89
CA LEU A 82 -18.68 12.94 9.57
C LEU A 82 -19.62 12.32 8.54
N ILE A 83 -19.88 11.04 8.65
CA ILE A 83 -20.82 10.37 7.75
C ILE A 83 -22.22 10.93 7.94
N ASP A 84 -22.62 11.16 9.21
CA ASP A 84 -23.92 11.75 9.48
C ASP A 84 -24.07 13.14 8.87
N GLU A 85 -22.99 13.89 8.84
CA GLU A 85 -23.04 15.26 8.30
C GLU A 85 -22.87 15.26 6.78
N GLN A 86 -22.72 14.09 6.19
CA GLN A 86 -22.54 13.95 4.75
C GLN A 86 -21.31 14.74 4.26
N THR A 87 -20.28 14.75 5.11
CA THR A 87 -19.02 15.35 4.77
C THR A 87 -18.38 14.59 3.61
N ASP A 88 -17.63 15.26 2.77
CA ASP A 88 -17.07 14.59 1.61
C ASP A 88 -16.03 13.55 2.04
N ILE A 89 -15.74 12.66 1.10
CA ILE A 89 -14.92 11.50 1.41
C ILE A 89 -13.48 11.88 1.72
N ASP A 90 -12.99 12.99 1.17
CA ASP A 90 -11.63 13.42 1.47
C ASP A 90 -11.48 13.84 2.93
N ALA A 91 -12.47 14.50 3.47
CA ALA A 91 -12.45 14.89 4.88
C ALA A 91 -12.48 13.66 5.77
N ILE A 92 -13.28 12.66 5.41
CA ILE A 92 -13.33 11.41 6.16
C ILE A 92 -11.98 10.72 6.13
N ARG A 93 -11.35 10.69 4.97
CA ARG A 93 -10.04 10.05 4.83
C ARG A 93 -8.99 10.75 5.67
N LEU A 94 -9.01 12.07 5.72
CA LEU A 94 -8.04 12.81 6.52
C LEU A 94 -8.17 12.47 8.00
N VAL A 95 -9.40 12.40 8.50
CA VAL A 95 -9.62 12.03 9.90
C VAL A 95 -9.18 10.60 10.15
N ALA A 96 -9.51 9.70 9.24
CA ALA A 96 -9.14 8.29 9.38
C ALA A 96 -7.62 8.13 9.44
N GLU A 97 -6.90 8.85 8.58
CA GLU A 97 -5.45 8.77 8.58
C GLU A 97 -4.87 9.36 9.86
N ALA A 98 -5.46 10.43 10.36
CA ALA A 98 -5.02 11.01 11.64
C ALA A 98 -5.24 10.04 12.79
N GLU A 99 -6.23 9.15 12.66
CA GLU A 99 -6.49 8.13 13.67
C GLU A 99 -5.68 6.86 13.46
N GLY A 100 -4.80 6.85 12.48
CA GLY A 100 -3.90 5.72 12.29
C GLY A 100 -4.22 4.80 11.13
N MET A 101 -5.18 5.14 10.28
CA MET A 101 -5.48 4.29 9.13
C MET A 101 -4.29 4.28 8.19
N GLN A 102 -3.89 3.08 7.77
CA GLN A 102 -2.84 2.94 6.78
C GLN A 102 -3.51 2.79 5.42
N ARG A 103 -3.08 3.58 4.45
CA ARG A 103 -3.64 3.50 3.11
C ARG A 103 -3.10 2.27 2.38
N LEU A 104 -3.85 1.85 1.36
CA LEU A 104 -3.47 0.70 0.54
C LEU A 104 -2.05 0.87 0.00
N ALA A 105 -1.73 2.06 -0.50
CA ALA A 105 -0.39 2.32 -1.04
C ALA A 105 0.69 2.17 0.02
N GLN A 106 0.40 2.58 1.26
CA GLN A 106 1.37 2.42 2.35
C GLN A 106 1.60 0.96 2.69
N SER A 107 0.52 0.17 2.69
CA SER A 107 0.64 -1.26 2.91
C SER A 107 1.52 -1.89 1.83
N GLY A 108 1.32 -1.46 0.57
CA GLY A 108 2.14 -1.94 -0.53
C GLY A 108 3.59 -1.52 -0.39
N ALA A 109 3.83 -0.27 0.02
CA ALA A 109 5.19 0.21 0.19
C ALA A 109 5.96 -0.64 1.21
N THR A 110 5.29 -1.02 2.30
CA THR A 110 5.94 -1.87 3.31
C THR A 110 6.38 -3.19 2.69
N LYS A 111 5.54 -3.80 1.86
CA LYS A 111 5.91 -5.04 1.20
C LYS A 111 7.11 -4.87 0.27
N VAL A 112 7.19 -3.72 -0.42
CA VAL A 112 8.33 -3.44 -1.29
C VAL A 112 9.59 -3.27 -0.45
N MET A 113 9.50 -2.50 0.63
CA MET A 113 10.66 -2.26 1.50
C MET A 113 11.17 -3.54 2.14
N ASP A 114 10.28 -4.50 2.37
CA ASP A 114 10.68 -5.78 2.96
C ASP A 114 11.14 -6.79 1.91
N GLY A 115 11.12 -6.43 0.64
CA GLY A 115 11.59 -7.32 -0.42
C GLY A 115 10.61 -8.41 -0.80
N GLN A 116 9.34 -8.27 -0.44
CA GLN A 116 8.34 -9.29 -0.76
C GLN A 116 7.75 -9.10 -2.14
N THR A 117 7.74 -7.88 -2.66
CA THR A 117 7.19 -7.60 -3.97
C THR A 117 7.94 -6.42 -4.59
N THR A 118 7.48 -5.93 -5.73
CA THR A 118 8.14 -4.84 -6.44
C THR A 118 7.24 -3.63 -6.52
N MET A 119 7.86 -2.47 -6.81
CA MET A 119 7.10 -1.25 -7.04
C MET A 119 6.09 -1.43 -8.16
N ALA A 120 6.50 -2.08 -9.25
CA ALA A 120 5.61 -2.27 -10.38
C ALA A 120 4.35 -3.05 -9.99
N GLU A 121 4.50 -4.08 -9.14
CA GLU A 121 3.36 -4.85 -8.69
C GLU A 121 2.40 -4.00 -7.87
N VAL A 122 2.93 -3.19 -6.96
CA VAL A 122 2.08 -2.35 -6.13
C VAL A 122 1.38 -1.31 -6.99
N LEU A 123 2.11 -0.67 -7.90
CA LEU A 123 1.52 0.37 -8.74
C LEU A 123 0.44 -0.18 -9.67
N ARG A 124 0.49 -1.47 -9.98
CA ARG A 124 -0.53 -2.08 -10.83
C ARG A 124 -1.89 -2.12 -10.14
N VAL A 125 -1.91 -2.20 -8.82
CA VAL A 125 -3.17 -2.45 -8.10
C VAL A 125 -3.63 -1.31 -7.19
N VAL A 126 -2.77 -0.32 -6.93
CA VAL A 126 -3.21 0.80 -6.08
C VAL A 126 -3.71 1.94 -6.95
N PRO A 127 -4.61 2.77 -6.42
CA PRO A 127 -5.01 3.97 -7.17
C PRO A 127 -3.81 4.87 -7.39
N SER A 128 -3.88 5.69 -8.40
CA SER A 128 -2.78 6.57 -8.74
C SER A 128 -2.35 7.39 -7.54
N VAL A 129 -1.07 7.32 -7.21
CA VAL A 129 -0.56 8.11 -6.12
C VAL A 129 0.36 9.13 -6.59
N THR A 130 0.53 9.21 -7.87
CA THR A 130 1.48 10.09 -8.30
C THR A 130 1.13 11.37 -8.28
N SER A 131 0.27 11.60 -8.08
CA SER A 131 0.00 12.83 -8.06
C SER A 131 0.95 13.73 -8.10
N LYS A 132 1.80 13.58 -8.14
CA LYS A 132 2.57 14.52 -8.16
C LYS A 132 2.41 15.07 -9.23
N GLY A 133 2.11 15.38 -9.28
CA GLY A 133 1.90 15.89 -10.09
C GLY A 133 1.06 15.93 -10.85
N SER A 134 0.96 15.74 -10.88
CA SER A 134 0.34 15.87 -11.43
C SER A 134 -0.28 16.40 -11.88
N GLY A 135 -0.30 16.40 -11.79
CA GLY A 135 -0.78 16.97 -12.21
C GLY A 135 -1.28 17.24 -12.60
N ASP A 136 -1.13 17.10 -12.49
CA ASP A 136 -1.42 17.41 -12.80
C ASP A 136 -1.67 17.72 -13.12
#